data_7e14f9890dd541e44740726a43dc885e
#
_entry.id   7e14f9890dd541e44740726a43dc885e
#
_cell.length_a   1.000
_cell.length_b   1.000
_cell.length_c   1.000
_cell.angle_alpha   90.00
_cell.angle_beta   90.00
_cell.angle_gamma   90.00
#
_symmetry.space_group_name_H-M   'P 1'
#
loop_
_entity.id
_entity.type
_entity.pdbx_description
1 polymer ?
#
loop_
_entity_poly.entity_id
_entity_poly.type
_entity_poly.pdbx_seq_one_letter_code
_entity_poly.pdbx_strand_id
1 'polypeptide(L)'
;MMACLPLLLACCVREAPCDDSAEKTLIRLSGDIPEVYQTRADARGFADGDRVGVYVVDYDKDTPGELKNDGNRADNMWLEFNSASRSWTAAHDIYWKDSHTHVDIYGYYPYTSIADVPAQPFEVRRNQSEEAVSGGLSGYEASDFLWGKAGDVAPTSDVVPISFSHRLSMIHVALAEGTGFASGEWDDAGKSVLRDMFLIG
;
A
#
# COMPACT_ATOMS: atom_id res chain seq x y z
N MET A 1 -24.96 47.31 68.95
CA MET A 1 -23.79 46.59 68.33
C MET A 1 -24.34 45.42 67.58
N MET A 2 -24.38 45.54 66.25
CA MET A 2 -24.93 44.53 65.35
C MET A 2 -23.72 43.81 64.67
N ALA A 3 -23.55 42.54 65.01
CA ALA A 3 -22.48 41.72 64.43
C ALA A 3 -22.93 41.16 63.05
N CYS A 4 -22.23 41.54 62.04
CA CYS A 4 -22.44 41.07 60.65
C CYS A 4 -21.58 39.81 60.46
N LEU A 5 -22.23 38.68 60.21
CA LEU A 5 -21.59 37.38 59.96
C LEU A 5 -21.42 37.22 58.45
N PRO A 6 -20.22 37.05 57.91
CA PRO A 6 -20.04 36.80 56.45
C PRO A 6 -20.39 35.34 56.09
N LEU A 7 -21.33 35.18 55.19
CA LEU A 7 -21.70 33.91 54.57
C LEU A 7 -20.66 33.52 53.51
N LEU A 8 -19.80 32.54 53.80
CA LEU A 8 -18.88 31.96 52.83
C LEU A 8 -19.66 31.02 51.90
N LEU A 9 -19.91 31.46 50.66
CA LEU A 9 -20.38 30.60 49.58
C LEU A 9 -19.21 29.76 49.06
N ALA A 10 -19.15 28.49 49.46
CA ALA A 10 -18.29 27.52 48.84
C ALA A 10 -18.88 27.16 47.48
N CYS A 11 -18.31 27.70 46.42
CA CYS A 11 -18.59 27.27 45.05
C CYS A 11 -17.87 25.95 44.80
N CYS A 12 -18.56 24.82 44.93
CA CYS A 12 -18.09 23.55 44.43
C CYS A 12 -18.13 23.62 42.90
N VAL A 13 -16.99 23.90 42.28
CA VAL A 13 -16.78 23.61 40.83
C VAL A 13 -16.80 22.11 40.71
N ARG A 14 -17.90 21.57 40.22
CA ARG A 14 -18.00 20.17 39.80
C ARG A 14 -17.22 20.11 38.50
N GLU A 15 -16.00 19.58 38.52
CA GLU A 15 -15.34 19.15 37.33
C GLU A 15 -16.26 18.14 36.66
N ALA A 16 -16.76 18.50 35.46
CA ALA A 16 -17.44 17.55 34.62
C ALA A 16 -16.45 16.42 34.31
N PRO A 17 -16.85 15.14 34.38
CA PRO A 17 -15.98 14.07 33.91
C PRO A 17 -15.65 14.39 32.46
N CYS A 18 -14.35 14.46 32.13
CA CYS A 18 -13.88 14.47 30.77
C CYS A 18 -14.45 13.21 30.12
N ASP A 19 -15.45 13.39 29.26
CA ASP A 19 -15.94 12.32 28.40
C ASP A 19 -14.82 12.00 27.42
N ASP A 20 -13.99 11.02 27.77
CA ASP A 20 -12.88 10.49 26.96
C ASP A 20 -13.41 9.56 25.85
N SER A 21 -14.68 9.73 25.49
CA SER A 21 -15.26 9.19 24.27
C SER A 21 -14.92 10.09 23.08
N ALA A 22 -13.64 10.43 22.90
CA ALA A 22 -13.18 11.00 21.64
C ALA A 22 -13.52 9.98 20.55
N GLU A 23 -14.48 10.33 19.71
CA GLU A 23 -14.91 9.52 18.58
C GLU A 23 -13.66 9.17 17.77
N LYS A 24 -13.26 7.91 17.81
CA LYS A 24 -12.02 7.45 17.15
C LYS A 24 -12.14 7.72 15.65
N THR A 25 -11.39 8.65 15.15
CA THR A 25 -11.37 8.99 13.72
C THR A 25 -10.71 7.86 12.95
N LEU A 26 -11.39 7.38 11.91
CA LEU A 26 -10.91 6.31 11.03
C LEU A 26 -9.85 6.84 10.06
N ILE A 27 -8.76 6.11 9.87
CA ILE A 27 -7.79 6.35 8.80
C ILE A 27 -8.36 5.75 7.52
N ARG A 28 -8.70 6.60 6.56
CA ARG A 28 -9.16 6.19 5.24
C ARG A 28 -8.01 6.34 4.25
N LEU A 29 -7.76 5.30 3.47
CA LEU A 29 -6.65 5.25 2.54
C LEU A 29 -7.16 5.10 1.11
N SER A 30 -6.43 5.68 0.16
CA SER A 30 -6.54 5.40 -1.25
C SER A 30 -5.17 5.12 -1.84
N GLY A 31 -5.12 4.30 -2.88
CA GLY A 31 -3.90 4.02 -3.63
C GLY A 31 -4.05 4.46 -5.07
N ASP A 32 -3.01 5.04 -5.63
CA ASP A 32 -2.96 5.45 -7.01
C ASP A 32 -1.57 5.18 -7.61
N ILE A 33 -1.54 4.85 -8.90
CA ILE A 33 -0.31 4.72 -9.69
C ILE A 33 -0.28 5.89 -10.65
N PRO A 34 0.57 6.92 -10.43
CA PRO A 34 0.61 8.09 -11.28
C PRO A 34 0.95 7.74 -12.75
N GLU A 35 0.26 8.36 -13.69
CA GLU A 35 0.41 8.12 -15.14
C GLU A 35 1.86 8.24 -15.65
N VAL A 36 2.67 9.08 -15.02
CA VAL A 36 4.09 9.27 -15.37
C VAL A 36 4.89 7.97 -15.27
N TYR A 37 4.46 7.03 -14.43
CA TYR A 37 5.10 5.73 -14.24
C TYR A 37 4.43 4.61 -15.04
N GLN A 38 3.39 4.94 -15.79
CA GLN A 38 2.67 4.00 -16.64
C GLN A 38 3.40 3.87 -17.99
N THR A 39 4.45 3.08 -18.03
CA THR A 39 5.29 2.91 -19.25
C THR A 39 4.73 1.88 -20.24
N ARG A 40 3.46 1.44 -20.11
CA ARG A 40 2.92 0.33 -20.91
C ARG A 40 1.50 0.57 -21.39
N ALA A 41 1.19 -0.05 -22.52
CA ALA A 41 -0.11 -0.01 -23.17
C ALA A 41 -1.28 -0.54 -22.33
N ASP A 42 -0.99 -1.23 -21.21
CA ASP A 42 -1.96 -1.83 -20.29
C ASP A 42 -1.92 -1.25 -18.88
N ALA A 43 -1.40 -0.04 -18.71
CA ALA A 43 -1.33 0.67 -17.44
C ALA A 43 -2.73 1.04 -16.92
N ARG A 44 -3.49 0.06 -16.47
CA ARG A 44 -4.87 0.23 -16.01
C ARG A 44 -5.01 0.61 -14.54
N GLY A 45 -3.92 0.86 -13.84
CA GLY A 45 -3.97 1.01 -12.39
C GLY A 45 -4.32 -0.33 -11.71
N PHE A 46 -4.88 -0.26 -10.52
CA PHE A 46 -5.32 -1.46 -9.78
C PHE A 46 -6.59 -2.06 -10.38
N ALA A 47 -6.62 -3.40 -10.46
CA ALA A 47 -7.76 -4.18 -10.89
C ALA A 47 -8.68 -4.51 -9.71
N ASP A 48 -9.91 -4.93 -10.00
CA ASP A 48 -10.88 -5.34 -8.98
C ASP A 48 -10.37 -6.54 -8.20
N GLY A 49 -10.37 -6.44 -6.87
CA GLY A 49 -9.83 -7.47 -5.98
C GLY A 49 -8.33 -7.41 -5.74
N ASP A 50 -7.60 -6.48 -6.37
CA ASP A 50 -6.19 -6.27 -6.05
C ASP A 50 -6.00 -5.93 -4.59
N ARG A 51 -4.95 -6.51 -3.98
CA ARG A 51 -4.62 -6.26 -2.58
C ARG A 51 -3.25 -5.65 -2.43
N VAL A 52 -3.21 -4.57 -1.65
CA VAL A 52 -1.96 -3.93 -1.19
C VAL A 52 -1.77 -4.23 0.29
N GLY A 53 -0.51 -4.34 0.72
CA GLY A 53 -0.16 -4.39 2.14
C GLY A 53 0.19 -3.00 2.64
N VAL A 54 -0.28 -2.67 3.85
CA VAL A 54 -0.06 -1.36 4.45
C VAL A 54 0.47 -1.49 5.87
N TYR A 55 1.44 -0.64 6.20
CA TYR A 55 1.90 -0.38 7.55
C TYR A 55 1.62 1.08 7.90
N VAL A 56 1.15 1.31 9.12
CA VAL A 56 0.97 2.66 9.66
C VAL A 56 1.83 2.81 10.90
N VAL A 57 2.72 3.78 10.90
CA VAL A 57 3.74 3.98 11.94
C VAL A 57 3.55 5.33 12.60
N ASP A 58 3.29 5.34 13.90
CA ASP A 58 3.14 6.58 14.66
C ASP A 58 4.47 7.33 14.80
N TYR A 59 4.40 8.65 14.78
CA TYR A 59 5.49 9.52 15.20
C TYR A 59 5.65 9.51 16.72
N ASP A 60 6.87 9.69 17.19
CA ASP A 60 7.14 10.10 18.57
C ASP A 60 7.37 11.63 18.58
N LYS A 61 6.33 12.39 18.90
CA LYS A 61 6.26 13.84 18.74
C LYS A 61 6.50 14.25 17.27
N ASP A 62 7.63 14.91 17.01
CA ASP A 62 8.02 15.38 15.67
C ASP A 62 8.98 14.42 14.95
N THR A 63 9.25 13.24 15.53
CA THR A 63 10.21 12.29 14.98
C THR A 63 9.47 11.10 14.37
N PRO A 64 9.76 10.75 13.09
CA PRO A 64 9.21 9.56 12.48
C PRO A 64 9.51 8.31 13.30
N GLY A 65 8.49 7.49 13.52
CA GLY A 65 8.68 6.17 14.14
C GLY A 65 9.44 5.21 13.22
N GLU A 66 10.03 4.20 13.82
CA GLU A 66 10.68 3.12 13.09
C GLU A 66 9.64 2.11 12.61
N LEU A 67 9.68 1.75 11.32
CA LEU A 67 8.86 0.67 10.77
C LEU A 67 9.38 -0.68 11.29
N LYS A 68 8.53 -1.41 11.98
CA LYS A 68 8.83 -2.71 12.59
C LYS A 68 8.05 -3.83 11.93
N ASN A 69 8.43 -5.07 12.23
CA ASN A 69 7.70 -6.25 11.81
C ASN A 69 6.31 -6.32 12.44
N ASP A 70 6.21 -5.88 13.70
CA ASP A 70 4.97 -5.81 14.48
C ASP A 70 5.00 -4.64 15.48
N GLY A 71 3.82 -4.32 16.03
CA GLY A 71 3.66 -3.26 17.02
C GLY A 71 3.59 -1.86 16.44
N ASN A 72 3.40 -1.72 15.13
CA ASN A 72 3.01 -0.46 14.51
C ASN A 72 1.52 -0.18 14.78
N ARG A 73 1.01 0.95 14.33
CA ARG A 73 -0.44 1.24 14.39
C ARG A 73 -1.25 0.27 13.53
N ALA A 74 -0.71 -0.11 12.39
CA ALA A 74 -1.18 -1.21 11.57
C ALA A 74 0.02 -1.98 11.03
N ASP A 75 -0.05 -3.30 11.11
CA ASP A 75 0.98 -4.25 10.71
C ASP A 75 0.48 -5.07 9.54
N ASN A 76 1.11 -4.90 8.39
CA ASN A 76 0.79 -5.66 7.17
C ASN A 76 -0.72 -5.80 6.91
N MET A 77 -1.46 -4.73 7.12
CA MET A 77 -2.89 -4.69 6.87
C MET A 77 -3.15 -4.73 5.38
N TRP A 78 -3.95 -5.69 4.89
CA TRP A 78 -4.33 -5.66 3.49
C TRP A 78 -5.51 -4.71 3.25
N LEU A 79 -5.42 -3.99 2.13
CA LEU A 79 -6.52 -3.25 1.55
C LEU A 79 -6.85 -3.87 0.20
N GLU A 80 -8.14 -4.06 -0.08
CA GLU A 80 -8.64 -4.59 -1.33
C GLU A 80 -9.29 -3.49 -2.16
N PHE A 81 -8.95 -3.44 -3.44
CA PHE A 81 -9.50 -2.46 -4.36
C PHE A 81 -10.83 -2.94 -4.94
N ASN A 82 -11.81 -2.05 -4.93
CA ASN A 82 -13.09 -2.22 -5.61
C ASN A 82 -13.14 -1.28 -6.82
N SER A 83 -13.12 -1.85 -8.01
CA SER A 83 -13.07 -1.07 -9.26
C SER A 83 -14.38 -0.33 -9.55
N ALA A 84 -15.53 -0.86 -9.11
CA ALA A 84 -16.85 -0.26 -9.34
C ALA A 84 -17.03 1.05 -8.54
N SER A 85 -16.58 1.05 -7.28
CA SER A 85 -16.62 2.24 -6.40
C SER A 85 -15.32 3.05 -6.43
N ARG A 86 -14.26 2.53 -7.05
CA ARG A 86 -12.90 3.09 -7.04
C ARG A 86 -12.41 3.39 -5.62
N SER A 87 -12.72 2.49 -4.70
CA SER A 87 -12.39 2.62 -3.28
C SER A 87 -11.61 1.42 -2.76
N TRP A 88 -10.92 1.65 -1.66
CA TRP A 88 -10.16 0.64 -0.95
C TRP A 88 -10.88 0.25 0.34
N THR A 89 -10.95 -1.03 0.62
CA THR A 89 -11.52 -1.58 1.85
C THR A 89 -10.42 -2.30 2.63
N ALA A 90 -10.17 -1.86 3.86
CA ALA A 90 -9.21 -2.51 4.74
C ALA A 90 -9.82 -3.77 5.39
N ALA A 91 -8.98 -4.75 5.72
CA ALA A 91 -9.39 -5.95 6.46
C ALA A 91 -10.02 -5.62 7.81
N HIS A 92 -9.52 -4.60 8.46
CA HIS A 92 -10.02 -4.06 9.73
C HIS A 92 -9.90 -2.55 9.74
N ASP A 93 -10.73 -1.90 10.56
CA ASP A 93 -10.65 -0.47 10.77
C ASP A 93 -9.33 -0.07 11.41
N ILE A 94 -8.69 0.95 10.84
CA ILE A 94 -7.48 1.57 11.37
C ILE A 94 -7.86 2.95 11.90
N TYR A 95 -7.57 3.23 13.15
CA TYR A 95 -7.92 4.51 13.77
C TYR A 95 -6.68 5.33 14.09
N TRP A 96 -6.84 6.66 14.00
CA TRP A 96 -5.86 7.59 14.54
C TRP A 96 -5.67 7.34 16.03
N LYS A 97 -4.46 7.54 16.53
CA LYS A 97 -4.14 7.40 17.95
C LYS A 97 -4.86 8.44 18.79
N ASP A 98 -4.77 9.67 18.31
CA ASP A 98 -5.32 10.88 18.89
C ASP A 98 -5.42 11.96 17.79
N SER A 99 -5.73 13.20 18.17
CA SER A 99 -5.86 14.32 17.24
C SER A 99 -4.54 15.02 16.87
N HIS A 100 -3.40 14.52 17.32
CA HIS A 100 -2.10 15.21 17.22
C HIS A 100 -0.98 14.32 16.68
N THR A 101 -1.05 12.99 16.92
CA THR A 101 0.01 12.08 16.53
C THR A 101 0.01 11.87 15.01
N HIS A 102 1.06 12.34 14.35
CA HIS A 102 1.29 12.09 12.94
C HIS A 102 1.67 10.64 12.67
N VAL A 103 1.53 10.22 11.44
CA VAL A 103 1.92 8.87 11.00
C VAL A 103 2.68 8.91 9.69
N ASP A 104 3.55 7.92 9.50
CA ASP A 104 4.02 7.46 8.20
C ASP A 104 3.18 6.26 7.77
N ILE A 105 2.73 6.26 6.53
CA ILE A 105 1.96 5.17 5.93
C ILE A 105 2.78 4.60 4.79
N TYR A 106 3.10 3.31 4.88
CA TYR A 106 3.85 2.57 3.86
C TYR A 106 2.92 1.61 3.17
N GLY A 107 2.98 1.56 1.83
CA GLY A 107 2.18 0.65 1.02
C GLY A 107 3.04 -0.13 0.05
N TYR A 108 2.66 -1.39 -0.24
CA TYR A 108 3.32 -2.22 -1.23
C TYR A 108 2.32 -3.15 -1.93
N TYR A 109 2.65 -3.58 -3.15
CA TYR A 109 1.89 -4.52 -3.95
C TYR A 109 2.85 -5.51 -4.64
N PRO A 110 2.45 -6.75 -4.87
CA PRO A 110 1.21 -7.38 -4.39
C PRO A 110 1.27 -7.71 -2.89
N TYR A 111 0.10 -7.76 -2.23
CA TYR A 111 0.03 -8.17 -0.83
C TYR A 111 0.55 -9.59 -0.62
N THR A 112 1.37 -9.75 0.40
CA THR A 112 1.88 -11.05 0.85
C THR A 112 2.12 -11.05 2.35
N SER A 113 2.25 -12.23 2.95
CA SER A 113 2.77 -12.34 4.30
C SER A 113 4.23 -11.91 4.34
N ILE A 114 4.55 -10.98 5.23
CA ILE A 114 5.91 -10.50 5.45
C ILE A 114 6.41 -11.05 6.78
N ALA A 115 7.56 -11.75 6.74
CA ALA A 115 8.20 -12.27 7.93
C ALA A 115 9.22 -11.30 8.52
N ASP A 116 9.89 -10.54 7.65
CA ASP A 116 10.93 -9.58 8.05
C ASP A 116 10.87 -8.35 7.13
N VAL A 117 10.30 -7.26 7.63
CA VAL A 117 10.07 -6.03 6.85
C VAL A 117 11.35 -5.48 6.20
N PRO A 118 12.49 -5.36 6.91
CA PRO A 118 13.72 -4.82 6.32
C PRO A 118 14.40 -5.74 5.32
N ALA A 119 14.04 -7.03 5.30
CA ALA A 119 14.72 -8.03 4.48
C ALA A 119 13.74 -8.97 3.74
N GLN A 120 12.52 -8.51 3.47
CA GLN A 120 11.54 -9.31 2.70
C GLN A 120 12.03 -9.50 1.27
N PRO A 121 12.30 -10.75 0.82
CA PRO A 121 12.67 -11.01 -0.56
C PRO A 121 11.46 -10.85 -1.47
N PHE A 122 11.70 -10.37 -2.69
CA PHE A 122 10.73 -10.35 -3.76
C PHE A 122 11.29 -11.10 -4.97
N GLU A 123 10.55 -12.10 -5.44
CA GLU A 123 10.96 -12.94 -6.57
C GLU A 123 10.02 -12.76 -7.76
N VAL A 124 10.60 -12.44 -8.91
CA VAL A 124 9.89 -12.39 -10.19
C VAL A 124 9.53 -13.80 -10.64
N ARG A 125 8.30 -14.03 -11.08
CA ARG A 125 7.87 -15.32 -11.62
C ARG A 125 8.65 -15.68 -12.87
N ARG A 126 9.11 -16.92 -12.99
CA ARG A 126 9.81 -17.42 -14.19
C ARG A 126 8.92 -17.36 -15.43
N ASN A 127 7.67 -17.76 -15.27
CA ASN A 127 6.67 -17.71 -16.33
C ASN A 127 5.74 -16.52 -16.10
N GLN A 128 6.03 -15.41 -16.76
CA GLN A 128 5.20 -14.20 -16.66
C GLN A 128 3.98 -14.23 -17.59
N SER A 129 3.93 -15.21 -18.51
CA SER A 129 2.77 -15.44 -19.39
C SER A 129 1.70 -16.32 -18.73
N GLU A 130 1.93 -16.79 -17.51
CA GLU A 130 0.96 -17.59 -16.78
C GLU A 130 -0.28 -16.75 -16.47
N GLU A 131 -1.45 -17.23 -16.91
CA GLU A 131 -2.71 -16.55 -16.67
C GLU A 131 -3.13 -16.69 -15.20
N ALA A 132 -3.88 -15.70 -14.72
CA ALA A 132 -4.44 -15.72 -13.38
C ALA A 132 -5.40 -16.92 -13.21
N VAL A 133 -5.21 -17.70 -12.17
CA VAL A 133 -6.16 -18.75 -11.77
C VAL A 133 -7.13 -18.15 -10.77
N SER A 134 -8.43 -18.30 -11.03
CA SER A 134 -9.58 -17.91 -10.19
C SER A 134 -9.25 -17.07 -8.93
N GLY A 135 -9.23 -15.75 -9.05
CA GLY A 135 -8.99 -14.83 -7.94
C GLY A 135 -7.51 -14.67 -7.52
N GLY A 136 -6.58 -15.25 -8.27
CA GLY A 136 -5.14 -15.06 -8.11
C GLY A 136 -4.56 -14.05 -9.10
N LEU A 137 -3.29 -13.75 -8.94
CA LEU A 137 -2.53 -12.89 -9.86
C LEU A 137 -1.97 -13.70 -11.03
N SER A 138 -1.92 -13.10 -12.21
CA SER A 138 -1.13 -13.63 -13.33
C SER A 138 0.36 -13.64 -12.99
N GLY A 139 1.16 -14.38 -13.74
CA GLY A 139 2.61 -14.40 -13.56
C GLY A 139 3.23 -13.01 -13.69
N TYR A 140 2.66 -12.19 -14.55
CA TYR A 140 3.04 -10.79 -14.76
C TYR A 140 2.70 -9.91 -13.54
N GLU A 141 1.44 -9.91 -13.08
CA GLU A 141 0.99 -9.11 -11.93
C GLU A 141 1.72 -9.50 -10.65
N ALA A 142 1.93 -10.81 -10.44
CA ALA A 142 2.71 -11.31 -9.32
C ALA A 142 4.20 -10.91 -9.36
N SER A 143 4.67 -10.43 -10.51
CA SER A 143 6.05 -9.98 -10.73
C SER A 143 6.19 -8.46 -10.76
N ASP A 144 5.12 -7.72 -10.55
CA ASP A 144 5.12 -6.26 -10.57
C ASP A 144 5.12 -5.70 -9.14
N PHE A 145 6.30 -5.39 -8.64
CA PHE A 145 6.44 -4.85 -7.29
C PHE A 145 6.25 -3.33 -7.28
N LEU A 146 5.20 -2.90 -6.59
CA LEU A 146 4.93 -1.49 -6.33
C LEU A 146 5.24 -1.15 -4.88
N TRP A 147 5.69 0.08 -4.66
CA TRP A 147 5.89 0.63 -3.33
C TRP A 147 5.48 2.09 -3.29
N GLY A 148 4.87 2.52 -2.19
CA GLY A 148 4.46 3.89 -1.96
C GLY A 148 4.58 4.29 -0.49
N LYS A 149 4.67 5.59 -0.24
CA LYS A 149 4.69 6.16 1.10
C LYS A 149 3.90 7.46 1.12
N ALA A 150 3.05 7.62 2.14
CA ALA A 150 2.55 8.92 2.58
C ALA A 150 3.22 9.23 3.92
N GLY A 151 4.08 10.26 3.96
CA GLY A 151 4.86 10.62 5.14
C GLY A 151 4.32 11.85 5.85
N ASP A 152 4.56 11.90 7.16
CA ASP A 152 4.20 13.05 8.01
C ASP A 152 2.72 13.44 7.90
N VAL A 153 1.84 12.44 7.94
CA VAL A 153 0.40 12.65 7.79
C VAL A 153 -0.21 13.01 9.14
N ALA A 154 -0.76 14.22 9.22
CA ALA A 154 -1.53 14.66 10.38
C ALA A 154 -2.89 13.95 10.44
N PRO A 155 -3.45 13.75 11.65
CA PRO A 155 -4.80 13.20 11.81
C PRO A 155 -5.84 13.98 11.00
N THR A 156 -6.61 13.25 10.20
CA THR A 156 -7.63 13.83 9.32
C THR A 156 -8.81 12.87 9.16
N SER A 157 -9.98 13.41 8.84
CA SER A 157 -11.15 12.66 8.37
C SER A 157 -11.16 12.46 6.85
N ASP A 158 -10.25 13.10 6.14
CA ASP A 158 -10.12 12.98 4.69
C ASP A 158 -9.44 11.65 4.31
N VAL A 159 -9.55 11.29 3.04
CA VAL A 159 -8.86 10.12 2.49
C VAL A 159 -7.39 10.47 2.24
N VAL A 160 -6.48 9.69 2.80
CA VAL A 160 -5.03 9.85 2.62
C VAL A 160 -4.60 9.09 1.37
N PRO A 161 -4.08 9.77 0.33
CA PRO A 161 -3.60 9.11 -0.88
C PRO A 161 -2.20 8.52 -0.68
N ILE A 162 -2.00 7.29 -1.17
CA ILE A 162 -0.68 6.66 -1.28
C ILE A 162 -0.35 6.57 -2.77
N SER A 163 0.71 7.25 -3.20
CA SER A 163 1.21 7.15 -4.57
C SER A 163 2.18 5.99 -4.70
N PHE A 164 1.79 5.00 -5.50
CA PHE A 164 2.61 3.83 -5.77
C PHE A 164 3.51 4.03 -6.99
N SER A 165 4.69 3.46 -6.96
CA SER A 165 5.61 3.43 -8.09
C SER A 165 6.18 2.03 -8.29
N HIS A 166 6.36 1.62 -9.56
CA HIS A 166 7.02 0.38 -9.91
C HIS A 166 8.47 0.40 -9.43
N ARG A 167 8.92 -0.67 -8.81
CA ARG A 167 10.30 -0.85 -8.32
C ARG A 167 11.14 -1.72 -9.23
N LEU A 168 10.49 -2.38 -10.19
CA LEU A 168 11.13 -3.22 -11.18
C LEU A 168 10.92 -2.64 -12.59
N SER A 169 11.83 -2.98 -13.48
CA SER A 169 11.72 -2.66 -14.91
C SER A 169 11.47 -3.92 -15.71
N MET A 170 10.62 -3.82 -16.72
CA MET A 170 10.43 -4.90 -17.69
C MET A 170 11.24 -4.62 -18.94
N ILE A 171 11.92 -5.65 -19.44
CA ILE A 171 12.55 -5.63 -20.75
C ILE A 171 11.70 -6.49 -21.68
N HIS A 172 11.16 -5.88 -22.72
CA HIS A 172 10.48 -6.58 -23.79
C HIS A 172 11.41 -6.72 -24.99
N VAL A 173 11.74 -7.97 -25.36
CA VAL A 173 12.57 -8.26 -26.52
C VAL A 173 11.68 -8.84 -27.60
N ALA A 174 11.51 -8.11 -28.70
CA ALA A 174 10.84 -8.62 -29.89
C ALA A 174 11.89 -9.16 -30.87
N LEU A 175 11.76 -10.41 -31.21
CA LEU A 175 12.58 -11.04 -32.24
C LEU A 175 11.80 -11.04 -33.56
N ALA A 176 12.47 -10.66 -34.65
CA ALA A 176 11.93 -10.73 -35.98
C ALA A 176 12.84 -11.62 -36.81
N GLU A 177 12.24 -12.36 -37.76
CA GLU A 177 12.99 -13.14 -38.73
C GLU A 177 13.86 -12.21 -39.59
N GLY A 178 15.17 -12.49 -39.64
CA GLY A 178 16.12 -11.81 -40.50
C GLY A 178 16.35 -12.56 -41.82
N THR A 179 16.99 -11.92 -42.76
CA THR A 179 17.42 -12.58 -43.99
C THR A 179 18.54 -13.57 -43.69
N GLY A 180 18.27 -14.86 -43.81
CA GLY A 180 19.24 -15.93 -43.56
C GLY A 180 18.73 -17.06 -42.67
N PHE A 181 17.53 -16.96 -42.10
CA PHE A 181 16.86 -18.07 -41.49
C PHE A 181 16.32 -19.04 -42.50
N ALA A 182 16.58 -20.34 -42.35
CA ALA A 182 16.01 -21.36 -43.21
C ALA A 182 14.52 -21.55 -42.86
N SER A 183 13.67 -21.75 -43.87
CA SER A 183 12.28 -22.12 -43.67
C SER A 183 12.19 -23.44 -42.91
N GLY A 184 11.65 -23.42 -41.67
CA GLY A 184 11.54 -24.58 -40.81
C GLY A 184 12.31 -24.51 -39.48
N GLU A 185 13.03 -23.43 -39.21
CA GLU A 185 13.67 -23.17 -37.91
C GLU A 185 12.67 -22.66 -36.84
N TRP A 186 11.40 -22.54 -37.22
CA TRP A 186 10.30 -22.17 -36.38
C TRP A 186 9.51 -23.44 -36.00
N ASP A 187 8.91 -23.45 -34.83
CA ASP A 187 7.99 -24.51 -34.45
C ASP A 187 6.72 -24.54 -35.33
N ASP A 188 5.92 -25.60 -35.24
CA ASP A 188 4.68 -25.77 -36.04
C ASP A 188 3.66 -24.65 -35.88
N ALA A 189 3.85 -23.76 -34.88
CA ALA A 189 3.03 -22.57 -34.63
C ALA A 189 3.66 -21.28 -35.18
N GLY A 190 4.81 -21.37 -35.89
CA GLY A 190 5.52 -20.22 -36.45
C GLY A 190 6.27 -19.39 -35.41
N LYS A 191 6.58 -19.98 -34.27
CA LYS A 191 7.31 -19.33 -33.19
C LYS A 191 8.76 -19.80 -33.14
N SER A 192 9.70 -18.88 -32.98
CA SER A 192 11.10 -19.25 -32.75
C SER A 192 11.27 -19.90 -31.39
N VAL A 193 12.05 -20.97 -31.34
CA VAL A 193 12.43 -21.59 -30.04
C VAL A 193 13.68 -20.89 -29.53
N LEU A 194 13.50 -19.91 -28.68
CA LEU A 194 14.59 -19.31 -27.92
C LEU A 194 14.83 -20.16 -26.68
N ARG A 195 15.95 -20.90 -26.65
CA ARG A 195 16.25 -21.82 -25.54
C ARG A 195 16.90 -21.12 -24.37
N ASP A 196 17.79 -20.16 -24.63
CA ASP A 196 18.54 -19.46 -23.60
C ASP A 196 18.77 -18.00 -24.02
N MET A 197 18.41 -17.06 -23.16
CA MET A 197 18.73 -15.65 -23.29
C MET A 197 19.42 -15.18 -22.01
N PHE A 198 20.64 -14.73 -22.12
CA PHE A 198 21.40 -14.16 -21.01
C PHE A 198 21.48 -12.65 -21.17
N LEU A 199 21.05 -11.92 -20.15
CA LEU A 199 21.34 -10.51 -20.00
C LEU A 199 22.65 -10.39 -19.22
N ILE A 200 23.67 -9.87 -19.88
CA ILE A 200 24.97 -9.56 -19.23
C ILE A 200 24.93 -8.06 -18.96
N GLY A 201 24.94 -7.69 -17.67
CA GLY A 201 25.05 -6.31 -17.18
C GLY A 201 26.45 -5.99 -16.70
#